data_2b97ca31e1b7702c6f8c9d3afb478562
#
_entry.id   2b97ca31e1b7702c6f8c9d3afb478562
#
_cell.length_a   1.000
_cell.length_b   1.000
_cell.length_c   1.000
_cell.angle_alpha   90.00
_cell.angle_beta   90.00
_cell.angle_gamma   90.00
#
_symmetry.space_group_name_H-M   'P 1'
#
loop_
_entity.id
_entity.type
_entity.pdbx_description
1 polymer ?
#
loop_
_entity_poly.entity_id
_entity_poly.type
_entity_poly.pdbx_seq_one_letter_code
_entity_poly.pdbx_strand_id
1 'polypeptide(L)'
;IAIVGGGLNGPALALALAGAGFSVTLIDAGPAGARGQAGFDGRAYSLAAASQKLLTVLGVWEQVAESQPILDVVASQGRAGEGASPFFLHFDHAELDDGPMGWMVEDRHLSAALSTVLDATPAIRRINDTAVTGQDIGPAGVALSLSSGTTITARLAVGCDGRRSGVAERAGIHR
;
A
#
# COMPACT_ATOMS: atom_id res chain seq x y z
N ILE A 1 -15.46 -8.02 3.42
CA ILE A 1 -14.08 -8.05 3.96
C ILE A 1 -13.80 -6.70 4.59
N ALA A 2 -13.19 -6.68 5.80
CA ALA A 2 -12.68 -5.46 6.42
C ALA A 2 -11.16 -5.39 6.26
N ILE A 3 -10.64 -4.24 5.82
CA ILE A 3 -9.21 -3.97 5.71
C ILE A 3 -8.88 -2.83 6.67
N VAL A 4 -7.90 -3.03 7.54
CA VAL A 4 -7.47 -2.03 8.53
C VAL A 4 -6.12 -1.46 8.09
N GLY A 5 -6.09 -0.15 7.83
CA GLY A 5 -4.92 0.60 7.39
C GLY A 5 -5.04 1.13 5.96
N GLY A 6 -5.04 2.45 5.81
CA GLY A 6 -5.14 3.21 4.56
C GLY A 6 -3.79 3.65 3.98
N GLY A 7 -2.70 2.94 4.32
CA GLY A 7 -1.40 3.14 3.67
C GLY A 7 -1.45 2.78 2.18
N LEU A 8 -0.36 2.27 1.61
CA LEU A 8 -0.37 1.85 0.19
C LEU A 8 -0.98 0.46 0.00
N ASN A 9 -0.68 -0.47 0.93
CA ASN A 9 -1.09 -1.87 0.79
C ASN A 9 -2.60 -2.07 0.99
N GLY A 10 -3.21 -1.37 1.96
CA GLY A 10 -4.66 -1.48 2.21
C GLY A 10 -5.50 -1.05 1.02
N PRO A 11 -5.30 0.15 0.47
CA PRO A 11 -5.92 0.61 -0.76
C PRO A 11 -5.76 -0.34 -1.95
N ALA A 12 -4.53 -0.78 -2.23
CA ALA A 12 -4.26 -1.69 -3.35
C ALA A 12 -5.01 -3.03 -3.18
N LEU A 13 -4.97 -3.60 -1.97
CA LEU A 13 -5.73 -4.82 -1.65
C LEU A 13 -7.25 -4.60 -1.75
N ALA A 14 -7.75 -3.45 -1.29
CA ALA A 14 -9.16 -3.12 -1.37
C ALA A 14 -9.65 -3.09 -2.82
N LEU A 15 -8.90 -2.45 -3.72
CA LEU A 15 -9.18 -2.40 -5.15
C LEU A 15 -9.14 -3.79 -5.79
N ALA A 16 -8.13 -4.60 -5.47
CA ALA A 16 -8.02 -5.96 -5.99
C ALA A 16 -9.21 -6.83 -5.57
N LEU A 17 -9.62 -6.76 -4.31
CA LEU A 17 -10.76 -7.52 -3.80
C LEU A 17 -12.10 -7.01 -4.37
N ALA A 18 -12.26 -5.70 -4.52
CA ALA A 18 -13.44 -5.12 -5.16
C ALA A 18 -13.55 -5.56 -6.64
N GLY A 19 -12.43 -5.56 -7.38
CA GLY A 19 -12.36 -6.07 -8.74
C GLY A 19 -12.67 -7.57 -8.84
N ALA A 20 -12.43 -8.34 -7.78
CA ALA A 20 -12.82 -9.75 -7.67
C ALA A 20 -14.28 -9.95 -7.18
N GLY A 21 -15.09 -8.88 -7.05
CA GLY A 21 -16.50 -8.95 -6.69
C GLY A 21 -16.80 -8.97 -5.18
N PHE A 22 -15.81 -8.67 -4.33
CA PHE A 22 -16.04 -8.60 -2.89
C PHE A 22 -16.49 -7.20 -2.46
N SER A 23 -17.42 -7.13 -1.50
CA SER A 23 -17.70 -5.91 -0.76
C SER A 23 -16.60 -5.69 0.28
N VAL A 24 -15.99 -4.50 0.26
CA VAL A 24 -14.83 -4.16 1.11
C VAL A 24 -15.16 -2.96 1.98
N THR A 25 -14.76 -3.01 3.25
CA THR A 25 -14.70 -1.84 4.13
C THR A 25 -13.23 -1.55 4.45
N LEU A 26 -12.72 -0.41 4.00
CA LEU A 26 -11.38 0.08 4.29
C LEU A 26 -11.44 1.08 5.44
N ILE A 27 -10.74 0.79 6.53
CA ILE A 27 -10.73 1.58 7.77
C ILE A 27 -9.35 2.18 7.95
N ASP A 28 -9.26 3.49 8.13
CA ASP A 28 -8.00 4.19 8.41
C ASP A 28 -8.14 5.17 9.57
N ALA A 29 -7.11 5.23 10.41
CA ALA A 29 -7.04 6.16 11.53
C ALA A 29 -6.71 7.60 11.11
N GLY A 30 -6.18 7.78 9.90
CA GLY A 30 -5.86 9.08 9.34
C GLY A 30 -6.98 9.68 8.49
N PRO A 31 -6.90 10.99 8.19
CA PRO A 31 -7.87 11.67 7.35
C PRO A 31 -7.77 11.23 5.88
N ALA A 32 -8.92 11.26 5.22
CA ALA A 32 -9.03 10.90 3.82
C ALA A 32 -8.10 11.74 2.94
N GLY A 33 -7.31 11.07 2.10
CA GLY A 33 -6.47 11.72 1.10
C GLY A 33 -5.31 12.56 1.63
N ALA A 34 -5.11 12.64 2.94
CA ALA A 34 -4.09 13.49 3.57
C ALA A 34 -2.68 13.24 3.01
N ARG A 35 -2.33 11.99 2.72
CA ARG A 35 -1.01 11.64 2.17
C ARG A 35 -0.82 12.13 0.73
N GLY A 36 -1.87 12.09 -0.08
CA GLY A 36 -1.83 12.57 -1.47
C GLY A 36 -1.83 14.09 -1.61
N GLN A 37 -2.25 14.80 -0.56
CA GLN A 37 -2.27 16.27 -0.53
C GLN A 37 -1.01 16.87 0.10
N ALA A 38 -0.19 16.06 0.75
CA ALA A 38 1.03 16.51 1.40
C ALA A 38 2.05 17.00 0.36
N GLY A 39 2.86 17.98 0.74
CA GLY A 39 4.08 18.32 0.00
C GLY A 39 5.07 17.13 0.02
N PHE A 40 6.13 17.21 -0.78
CA PHE A 40 7.19 16.19 -0.75
C PHE A 40 7.84 16.13 0.64
N ASP A 41 7.75 14.98 1.28
CA ASP A 41 8.24 14.72 2.64
C ASP A 41 9.50 13.83 2.67
N GLY A 42 10.15 13.63 1.52
CA GLY A 42 11.35 12.81 1.36
C GLY A 42 11.05 11.33 1.09
N ARG A 43 9.79 10.92 1.06
CA ARG A 43 9.43 9.52 0.78
C ARG A 43 9.21 9.27 -0.70
N ALA A 44 9.99 8.34 -1.24
CA ALA A 44 9.79 7.77 -2.56
C ALA A 44 9.92 6.23 -2.47
N TYR A 45 9.20 5.54 -3.33
CA TYR A 45 9.19 4.09 -3.40
C TYR A 45 9.80 3.60 -4.69
N SER A 46 10.69 2.62 -4.57
CA SER A 46 11.12 1.81 -5.71
C SER A 46 10.10 0.72 -5.93
N LEU A 47 9.28 0.86 -6.95
CA LEU A 47 8.29 -0.12 -7.36
C LEU A 47 8.90 -1.05 -8.39
N ALA A 48 8.93 -2.36 -8.11
CA ALA A 48 9.32 -3.35 -9.10
C ALA A 48 8.33 -3.37 -10.28
N ALA A 49 8.76 -3.82 -11.45
CA ALA A 49 7.91 -3.93 -12.63
C ALA A 49 6.60 -4.70 -12.38
N ALA A 50 6.65 -5.77 -11.56
CA ALA A 50 5.45 -6.52 -11.17
C ALA A 50 4.45 -5.67 -10.37
N SER A 51 4.92 -4.79 -9.48
CA SER A 51 4.06 -3.87 -8.73
C SER A 51 3.42 -2.83 -9.63
N GLN A 52 4.17 -2.30 -10.59
CA GLN A 52 3.65 -1.38 -11.59
C GLN A 52 2.57 -2.06 -12.45
N LYS A 53 2.81 -3.29 -12.94
CA LYS A 53 1.82 -4.08 -13.70
C LYS A 53 0.54 -4.31 -12.88
N LEU A 54 0.66 -4.62 -11.57
CA LEU A 54 -0.50 -4.74 -10.68
C LEU A 54 -1.27 -3.42 -10.59
N LEU A 55 -0.58 -2.30 -10.35
CA LEU A 55 -1.22 -0.98 -10.26
C LEU A 55 -1.92 -0.58 -11.57
N THR A 56 -1.39 -0.98 -12.72
CA THR A 56 -2.04 -0.80 -14.03
C THR A 56 -3.35 -1.60 -14.10
N VAL A 57 -3.33 -2.88 -13.73
CA VAL A 57 -4.54 -3.71 -13.70
C VAL A 57 -5.62 -3.15 -12.76
N LEU A 58 -5.20 -2.50 -11.67
CA LEU A 58 -6.10 -1.83 -10.74
C LEU A 58 -6.58 -0.45 -11.21
N GLY A 59 -6.11 0.05 -12.36
CA GLY A 59 -6.42 1.39 -12.89
C GLY A 59 -5.78 2.53 -12.09
N VAL A 60 -4.79 2.22 -11.27
CA VAL A 60 -4.10 3.20 -10.41
C VAL A 60 -2.93 3.85 -11.14
N TRP A 61 -2.20 3.07 -11.96
CA TRP A 61 -0.98 3.55 -12.58
C TRP A 61 -1.20 4.77 -13.49
N GLU A 62 -2.30 4.79 -14.22
CA GLU A 62 -2.70 5.88 -15.12
C GLU A 62 -3.04 7.19 -14.37
N GLN A 63 -3.25 7.11 -13.05
CA GLN A 63 -3.51 8.25 -12.18
C GLN A 63 -2.24 8.76 -11.48
N VAL A 64 -1.11 8.07 -11.61
CA VAL A 64 0.18 8.51 -11.04
C VAL A 64 0.71 9.70 -11.83
N ALA A 65 0.80 10.88 -11.18
CA ALA A 65 1.16 12.12 -11.86
C ALA A 65 2.61 12.11 -12.36
N GLU A 66 3.54 11.57 -11.55
CA GLU A 66 4.96 11.55 -11.86
C GLU A 66 5.59 10.22 -11.43
N SER A 67 6.43 9.66 -12.28
CA SER A 67 7.24 8.48 -12.00
C SER A 67 8.53 8.52 -12.81
N GLN A 68 9.61 7.98 -12.25
CA GLN A 68 10.90 7.89 -12.91
C GLN A 68 11.28 6.42 -13.12
N PRO A 69 11.50 5.97 -14.38
CA PRO A 69 11.93 4.59 -14.62
C PRO A 69 13.33 4.33 -14.04
N ILE A 70 13.52 3.13 -13.52
CA ILE A 70 14.80 2.60 -13.05
C ILE A 70 15.40 1.81 -14.22
N LEU A 71 16.41 2.40 -14.85
CA LEU A 71 17.05 1.81 -16.02
C LEU A 71 18.26 0.96 -15.66
N ASP A 72 19.00 1.39 -14.62
CA ASP A 72 20.20 0.73 -14.15
C ASP A 72 20.13 0.47 -12.65
N VAL A 73 20.61 -0.69 -12.20
CA VAL A 73 20.85 -0.98 -10.80
C VAL A 73 22.29 -1.43 -10.63
N VAL A 74 23.05 -0.66 -9.85
CA VAL A 74 24.44 -1.01 -9.52
C VAL A 74 24.50 -1.37 -8.03
N ALA A 75 24.91 -2.59 -7.73
CA ALA A 75 25.14 -3.07 -6.37
C ALA A 75 26.62 -3.30 -6.13
N SER A 76 27.22 -2.57 -5.18
CA SER A 76 28.60 -2.73 -4.78
C SER A 76 28.72 -2.92 -3.27
N GLN A 77 29.75 -3.63 -2.84
CA GLN A 77 30.11 -3.73 -1.43
C GLN A 77 31.17 -2.69 -1.12
N GLY A 78 30.99 -1.91 -0.06
CA GLY A 78 31.96 -0.89 0.37
C GLY A 78 31.66 -0.46 1.80
N ARG A 79 32.61 0.29 2.38
CA ARG A 79 32.43 0.96 3.67
C ARG A 79 32.14 2.44 3.45
N ALA A 80 31.39 3.02 4.36
CA ALA A 80 31.11 4.46 4.31
C ALA A 80 32.44 5.27 4.29
N GLY A 81 32.60 6.15 3.29
CA GLY A 81 33.77 6.98 3.12
C GLY A 81 34.90 6.39 2.26
N GLU A 82 34.83 5.11 1.87
CA GLU A 82 35.86 4.47 1.04
C GLU A 82 35.53 4.46 -0.47
N GLY A 83 34.36 4.94 -0.85
CA GLY A 83 33.85 4.85 -2.22
C GLY A 83 33.32 3.46 -2.59
N ALA A 84 32.92 3.31 -3.85
CA ALA A 84 32.43 2.03 -4.36
C ALA A 84 33.57 1.04 -4.58
N SER A 85 33.37 -0.24 -4.24
CA SER A 85 34.30 -1.32 -4.58
C SER A 85 34.47 -1.43 -6.10
N PRO A 86 35.67 -1.77 -6.60
CA PRO A 86 35.86 -2.08 -8.03
C PRO A 86 35.09 -3.32 -8.48
N PHE A 87 34.64 -4.16 -7.52
CA PHE A 87 33.77 -5.28 -7.79
C PHE A 87 32.32 -4.86 -7.54
N PHE A 88 31.49 -4.80 -8.59
CA PHE A 88 30.08 -4.46 -8.50
C PHE A 88 29.27 -5.37 -9.44
N LEU A 89 27.99 -5.51 -9.13
CA LEU A 89 27.00 -6.07 -10.02
C LEU A 89 26.27 -4.91 -10.72
N HIS A 90 26.16 -5.00 -12.02
CA HIS A 90 25.39 -4.06 -12.82
C HIS A 90 24.26 -4.82 -13.52
N PHE A 91 23.06 -4.32 -13.38
CA PHE A 91 21.88 -4.78 -14.09
C PHE A 91 21.42 -3.64 -14.99
N ASP A 92 21.34 -3.90 -16.27
CA ASP A 92 20.90 -2.96 -17.30
C ASP A 92 19.53 -3.40 -17.83
N HIS A 93 18.56 -2.47 -17.88
CA HIS A 93 17.25 -2.74 -18.46
C HIS A 93 17.31 -3.17 -19.92
N ALA A 94 18.35 -2.75 -20.67
CA ALA A 94 18.53 -3.15 -22.06
C ALA A 94 18.78 -4.66 -22.27
N GLU A 95 19.12 -5.39 -21.18
CA GLU A 95 19.23 -6.84 -21.17
C GLU A 95 17.86 -7.54 -20.93
N LEU A 96 16.80 -6.75 -20.68
CA LEU A 96 15.45 -7.25 -20.41
C LEU A 96 14.50 -6.90 -21.58
N ASP A 97 13.68 -7.85 -21.99
CA ASP A 97 12.65 -7.63 -23.01
C ASP A 97 11.44 -6.81 -22.47
N ASP A 98 11.32 -6.68 -21.17
CA ASP A 98 10.14 -6.14 -20.49
C ASP A 98 10.21 -4.63 -20.15
N GLY A 99 11.26 -3.92 -20.58
CA GLY A 99 11.45 -2.49 -20.31
C GLY A 99 12.12 -2.21 -18.95
N PRO A 100 11.80 -1.11 -18.28
CA PRO A 100 12.47 -0.72 -17.02
C PRO A 100 12.35 -1.77 -15.93
N MET A 101 13.41 -1.91 -15.10
CA MET A 101 13.43 -2.84 -13.96
C MET A 101 12.41 -2.47 -12.86
N GLY A 102 12.01 -1.22 -12.84
CA GLY A 102 11.05 -0.68 -11.90
C GLY A 102 10.88 0.82 -12.07
N TRP A 103 10.28 1.45 -11.06
CA TRP A 103 9.90 2.86 -11.11
C TRP A 103 10.07 3.51 -9.74
N MET A 104 10.68 4.69 -9.70
CA MET A 104 10.66 5.54 -8.51
C MET A 104 9.41 6.41 -8.54
N VAL A 105 8.63 6.38 -7.45
CA VAL A 105 7.38 7.15 -7.31
C VAL A 105 7.34 7.79 -5.93
N GLU A 106 7.07 9.09 -5.84
CA GLU A 106 6.87 9.76 -4.55
C GLU A 106 5.59 9.27 -3.86
N ASP A 107 5.62 9.20 -2.52
CA ASP A 107 4.46 8.75 -1.72
C ASP A 107 3.19 9.56 -2.03
N ARG A 108 3.31 10.87 -2.18
CA ARG A 108 2.18 11.75 -2.47
C ARG A 108 1.48 11.42 -3.79
N HIS A 109 2.23 11.14 -4.85
CA HIS A 109 1.68 10.81 -6.17
C HIS A 109 0.97 9.46 -6.17
N LEU A 110 1.58 8.44 -5.56
CA LEU A 110 1.00 7.11 -5.45
C LEU A 110 -0.23 7.11 -4.52
N SER A 111 -0.18 7.82 -3.41
CA SER A 111 -1.31 7.93 -2.47
C SER A 111 -2.48 8.70 -3.07
N ALA A 112 -2.23 9.77 -3.86
CA ALA A 112 -3.27 10.50 -4.57
C ALA A 112 -3.94 9.61 -5.62
N ALA A 113 -3.16 8.89 -6.43
CA ALA A 113 -3.65 7.97 -7.45
C ALA A 113 -4.55 6.88 -6.83
N LEU A 114 -4.10 6.22 -5.76
CA LEU A 114 -4.89 5.24 -5.02
C LEU A 114 -6.21 5.83 -4.49
N SER A 115 -6.17 7.05 -3.92
CA SER A 115 -7.38 7.70 -3.40
C SER A 115 -8.38 7.98 -4.51
N THR A 116 -7.93 8.48 -5.67
CA THR A 116 -8.77 8.74 -6.84
C THR A 116 -9.53 7.50 -7.29
N VAL A 117 -8.83 6.37 -7.42
CA VAL A 117 -9.46 5.11 -7.86
C VAL A 117 -10.37 4.53 -6.78
N LEU A 118 -10.01 4.64 -5.50
CA LEU A 118 -10.87 4.23 -4.39
C LEU A 118 -12.20 4.99 -4.38
N ASP A 119 -12.15 6.33 -4.59
CA ASP A 119 -13.34 7.19 -4.60
C ASP A 119 -14.28 6.86 -5.77
N ALA A 120 -13.73 6.36 -6.87
CA ALA A 120 -14.47 5.90 -8.04
C ALA A 120 -14.99 4.45 -7.92
N THR A 121 -14.72 3.73 -6.81
CA THR A 121 -15.06 2.31 -6.66
C THR A 121 -16.17 2.11 -5.62
N PRO A 122 -17.47 2.05 -6.00
CA PRO A 122 -18.59 1.98 -5.05
C PRO A 122 -18.62 0.72 -4.17
N ALA A 123 -17.96 -0.36 -4.59
CA ALA A 123 -17.85 -1.61 -3.82
C ALA A 123 -16.97 -1.46 -2.56
N ILE A 124 -16.26 -0.33 -2.42
CA ILE A 124 -15.38 -0.05 -1.29
C ILE A 124 -16.00 1.05 -0.41
N ARG A 125 -16.41 0.67 0.80
CA ARG A 125 -16.79 1.63 1.83
C ARG A 125 -15.55 2.11 2.56
N ARG A 126 -15.27 3.42 2.55
CA ARG A 126 -14.17 4.02 3.30
C ARG A 126 -14.65 4.57 4.64
N ILE A 127 -13.85 4.33 5.70
CA ILE A 127 -14.03 4.89 7.04
C ILE A 127 -12.68 5.47 7.45
N ASN A 128 -12.59 6.78 7.42
CA ASN A 128 -11.39 7.54 7.73
C ASN A 128 -11.51 8.19 9.13
N ASP A 129 -10.42 8.76 9.64
CA ASP A 129 -10.35 9.39 10.97
C ASP A 129 -10.81 8.46 12.10
N THR A 130 -10.65 7.14 11.91
CA THR A 130 -11.24 6.16 12.81
C THR A 130 -10.30 4.98 13.03
N ALA A 131 -9.84 4.83 14.25
CA ALA A 131 -8.96 3.72 14.64
C ALA A 131 -9.78 2.48 15.04
N VAL A 132 -9.24 1.29 14.77
CA VAL A 132 -9.75 0.04 15.33
C VAL A 132 -9.17 -0.13 16.74
N THR A 133 -10.04 -0.14 17.73
CA THR A 133 -9.69 -0.21 19.15
C THR A 133 -9.88 -1.60 19.77
N GLY A 134 -10.71 -2.43 19.16
CA GLY A 134 -11.00 -3.80 19.60
C GLY A 134 -11.21 -4.76 18.44
N GLN A 135 -11.03 -6.04 18.70
CA GLN A 135 -11.18 -7.11 17.73
C GLN A 135 -11.67 -8.37 18.46
N ASP A 136 -12.82 -8.86 18.05
CA ASP A 136 -13.40 -10.11 18.55
C ASP A 136 -13.61 -11.09 17.41
N ILE A 137 -13.04 -12.29 17.52
CA ILE A 137 -13.03 -13.30 16.48
C ILE A 137 -13.92 -14.46 16.89
N GLY A 138 -14.93 -14.76 16.09
CA GLY A 138 -15.88 -15.83 16.34
C GLY A 138 -16.12 -16.69 15.09
N PRO A 139 -16.95 -17.74 15.24
CA PRO A 139 -17.24 -18.67 14.12
C PRO A 139 -17.93 -18.00 12.92
N ALA A 140 -18.62 -16.87 13.14
CA ALA A 140 -19.32 -16.14 12.09
C ALA A 140 -18.42 -15.09 11.39
N GLY A 141 -17.23 -14.85 11.88
CA GLY A 141 -16.29 -13.83 11.36
C GLY A 141 -15.65 -13.00 12.45
N VAL A 142 -15.44 -11.73 12.19
CA VAL A 142 -14.77 -10.79 13.09
C VAL A 142 -15.62 -9.55 13.34
N ALA A 143 -15.68 -9.10 14.59
CA ALA A 143 -16.22 -7.81 14.99
C ALA A 143 -15.07 -6.86 15.34
N LEU A 144 -15.04 -5.69 14.71
CA LEU A 144 -14.04 -4.64 14.93
C LEU A 144 -14.71 -3.47 15.64
N SER A 145 -14.26 -3.17 16.85
CA SER A 145 -14.67 -1.96 17.59
C SER A 145 -13.88 -0.76 17.08
N LEU A 146 -14.58 0.34 16.83
CA LEU A 146 -13.99 1.56 16.28
C LEU A 146 -13.91 2.65 17.36
N SER A 147 -12.96 3.57 17.21
CA SER A 147 -12.81 4.73 18.10
C SER A 147 -14.02 5.67 18.08
N SER A 148 -14.85 5.59 17.06
CA SER A 148 -16.14 6.30 16.96
C SER A 148 -17.25 5.70 17.87
N GLY A 149 -16.97 4.59 18.56
CA GLY A 149 -17.97 3.85 19.36
C GLY A 149 -18.82 2.87 18.56
N THR A 150 -18.65 2.79 17.24
CA THR A 150 -19.37 1.83 16.38
C THR A 150 -18.62 0.51 16.28
N THR A 151 -19.35 -0.56 15.94
CA THR A 151 -18.77 -1.88 15.64
C THR A 151 -19.08 -2.25 14.19
N ILE A 152 -18.09 -2.81 13.51
CA ILE A 152 -18.21 -3.35 12.16
C ILE A 152 -18.00 -4.85 12.22
N THR A 153 -18.86 -5.60 11.55
CA THR A 153 -18.72 -7.04 11.39
C THR A 153 -18.29 -7.39 9.96
N ALA A 154 -17.39 -8.35 9.83
CA ALA A 154 -16.95 -8.88 8.55
C ALA A 154 -16.64 -10.36 8.64
N ARG A 155 -16.71 -11.09 7.51
CA ARG A 155 -16.28 -12.49 7.48
C ARG A 155 -14.77 -12.67 7.59
N LEU A 156 -14.01 -11.65 7.20
CA LEU A 156 -12.56 -11.62 7.26
C LEU A 156 -12.10 -10.20 7.57
N ALA A 157 -11.13 -10.06 8.47
CA ALA A 157 -10.37 -8.82 8.65
C ALA A 157 -8.92 -9.02 8.19
N VAL A 158 -8.38 -8.02 7.49
CA VAL A 158 -7.00 -8.00 7.02
C VAL A 158 -6.29 -6.79 7.61
N GLY A 159 -5.18 -7.03 8.31
CA GLY A 159 -4.33 -5.97 8.87
C GLY A 159 -3.34 -5.44 7.82
N CYS A 160 -3.52 -4.18 7.42
CA CYS A 160 -2.60 -3.40 6.60
C CYS A 160 -2.12 -2.15 7.37
N ASP A 161 -2.18 -2.19 8.70
CA ASP A 161 -1.95 -1.10 9.65
C ASP A 161 -0.46 -0.90 10.01
N GLY A 162 0.43 -1.47 9.19
CA GLY A 162 1.86 -1.19 9.20
C GLY A 162 2.67 -1.98 10.23
N ARG A 163 3.91 -1.52 10.44
CA ARG A 163 4.90 -2.23 11.25
C ARG A 163 4.47 -2.46 12.71
N ARG A 164 3.65 -1.58 13.27
CA ARG A 164 3.09 -1.71 14.64
C ARG A 164 1.62 -2.13 14.59
N SER A 165 1.32 -3.12 13.75
CA SER A 165 -0.05 -3.59 13.52
C SER A 165 -0.77 -3.97 14.82
N GLY A 166 -1.79 -3.23 15.16
CA GLY A 166 -2.70 -3.55 16.25
C GLY A 166 -3.59 -4.75 15.91
N VAL A 167 -3.87 -4.99 14.63
CA VAL A 167 -4.60 -6.18 14.19
C VAL A 167 -3.80 -7.44 14.49
N ALA A 168 -2.52 -7.47 14.16
CA ALA A 168 -1.63 -8.60 14.44
C ALA A 168 -1.49 -8.84 15.94
N GLU A 169 -1.28 -7.78 16.72
CA GLU A 169 -1.15 -7.87 18.19
C GLU A 169 -2.39 -8.47 18.82
N ARG A 170 -3.60 -7.97 18.47
CA ARG A 170 -4.88 -8.50 18.98
C ARG A 170 -5.18 -9.92 18.51
N ALA A 171 -4.60 -10.35 17.40
CA ALA A 171 -4.67 -11.73 16.93
C ALA A 171 -3.64 -12.67 17.59
N GLY A 172 -2.80 -12.17 18.51
CA GLY A 172 -1.74 -12.97 19.15
C GLY A 172 -0.55 -13.26 18.24
N ILE A 173 -0.40 -12.53 17.13
CA ILE A 173 0.73 -12.70 16.20
C ILE A 173 1.91 -11.87 16.72
N HIS A 174 2.93 -12.55 17.19
CA HIS A 174 4.19 -11.93 17.63
C HIS A 174 5.07 -11.55 16.46
N ARG A 175 5.82 -10.43 16.61
CA ARG A 175 6.68 -9.82 15.57
C ARG A 175 8.11 -9.75 16.06
#